data_3fb037ba5d91cb94b7b4fbdacaeafc0c
#
_entry.id   3fb037ba5d91cb94b7b4fbdacaeafc0c
#
_cell.length_a   1.000
_cell.length_b   1.000
_cell.length_c   1.000
_cell.angle_alpha   90.00
_cell.angle_beta   90.00
_cell.angle_gamma   90.00
#
_symmetry.space_group_name_H-M   'P 1'
#
loop_
_entity.id
_entity.type
_entity.pdbx_description
1 polymer ?
#
loop_
_entity_poly.entity_id
_entity_poly.type
_entity_poly.pdbx_seq_one_letter_code
_entity_poly.pdbx_strand_id
1 'polypeptide(L)'
;MAFDYQSFKNEFPYFTSPNAVIYLDNAATALKPQALIDATTTFYQSAGSVHRSQYEAAQTAQYENARHLVKTLINAEDEKAVIWTSGTTHSINLVANGLLPSLHADDEILISQADHHANFVTWHETAKKCGAKIQVLPILDNWLIDENALIAALNEKTKLVALNFVSNVTGTEQHIQHLIRLIRQHSNALVLVDAAQAISHIQIDLQALDADFIAFSAHKIYGPNGIGVLSGKLSSLSLLQPLFYGGKMIERVSHECITFTDLPYRLEAGTPNIAGVIGFGAVLDWLKKWDFQAAEAHAVKLAEQSKVRLKNYPNCRLFNSPQPSSVVCFVFDGIAASDLATLLSEQKIALRVGEHCAQPYLARLGERTTLRLSFAPYNSPQDVDAFFAALDKSLELLTC
;
A
#
# COMPACT_ATOMS: atom_id res chain seq x y z
N MET A 1 -9.94 -25.94 7.08
CA MET A 1 -10.50 -25.57 8.41
C MET A 1 -10.85 -24.08 8.39
N ALA A 2 -11.80 -23.64 9.21
CA ALA A 2 -12.07 -22.19 9.32
C ALA A 2 -10.86 -21.50 9.95
N PHE A 3 -10.57 -20.27 9.52
CA PHE A 3 -9.50 -19.43 10.09
C PHE A 3 -9.78 -19.14 11.57
N ASP A 4 -8.80 -19.36 12.44
CA ASP A 4 -8.90 -19.06 13.86
C ASP A 4 -8.57 -17.57 14.11
N TYR A 5 -9.57 -16.73 13.84
CA TYR A 5 -9.43 -15.27 14.02
C TYR A 5 -9.21 -14.90 15.49
N GLN A 6 -9.64 -15.71 16.45
CA GLN A 6 -9.47 -15.40 17.87
C GLN A 6 -8.00 -15.56 18.29
N SER A 7 -7.36 -16.65 17.90
CA SER A 7 -5.91 -16.82 18.13
C SER A 7 -5.10 -15.73 17.42
N PHE A 8 -5.50 -15.36 16.19
CA PHE A 8 -4.86 -14.26 15.47
C PHE A 8 -5.03 -12.91 16.20
N LYS A 9 -6.25 -12.59 16.67
CA LYS A 9 -6.58 -11.37 17.41
C LYS A 9 -5.78 -11.23 18.70
N ASN A 10 -5.51 -12.35 19.41
CA ASN A 10 -4.77 -12.37 20.67
C ASN A 10 -3.31 -11.94 20.51
N GLU A 11 -2.75 -11.97 19.31
CA GLU A 11 -1.40 -11.48 18.99
C GLU A 11 -1.29 -9.95 19.01
N PHE A 12 -2.42 -9.22 19.10
CA PHE A 12 -2.47 -7.76 19.03
C PHE A 12 -2.79 -7.12 20.38
N PRO A 13 -1.81 -6.49 21.06
CA PRO A 13 -2.03 -5.84 22.36
C PRO A 13 -3.05 -4.72 22.36
N TYR A 14 -3.35 -4.17 21.19
CA TYR A 14 -4.41 -3.17 21.01
C TYR A 14 -5.72 -3.61 21.68
N PHE A 15 -6.12 -4.86 21.52
CA PHE A 15 -7.42 -5.36 22.01
C PHE A 15 -7.48 -5.56 23.53
N THR A 16 -6.35 -5.53 24.22
CA THR A 16 -6.28 -5.54 25.70
C THR A 16 -6.20 -4.14 26.29
N SER A 17 -6.07 -3.11 25.45
CA SER A 17 -6.06 -1.72 25.88
C SER A 17 -7.44 -1.26 26.36
N PRO A 18 -7.54 -0.49 27.47
CA PRO A 18 -8.81 0.08 27.93
C PRO A 18 -9.41 1.09 26.94
N ASN A 19 -8.59 1.60 26.03
CA ASN A 19 -9.02 2.54 24.99
C ASN A 19 -9.31 1.85 23.65
N ALA A 20 -9.32 0.52 23.59
CA ALA A 20 -9.63 -0.22 22.37
C ALA A 20 -11.06 0.11 21.91
N VAL A 21 -11.16 0.35 20.59
CA VAL A 21 -12.44 0.52 19.90
C VAL A 21 -12.59 -0.57 18.85
N ILE A 22 -13.76 -0.75 18.29
CA ILE A 22 -13.97 -1.62 17.14
C ILE A 22 -13.27 -0.97 15.95
N TYR A 23 -12.18 -1.59 15.50
CA TYR A 23 -11.29 -1.00 14.51
C TYR A 23 -11.59 -1.55 13.12
N LEU A 24 -12.19 -0.70 12.28
CA LEU A 24 -12.61 -1.01 10.90
C LEU A 24 -11.95 -0.07 9.87
N ASP A 25 -10.77 0.49 10.18
CA ASP A 25 -9.98 1.36 9.28
C ASP A 25 -8.64 0.74 8.87
N ASN A 26 -8.64 -0.56 8.58
CA ASN A 26 -7.45 -1.34 8.27
C ASN A 26 -6.77 -0.92 6.94
N ALA A 27 -7.53 -0.44 5.97
CA ALA A 27 -6.99 0.09 4.72
C ALA A 27 -6.20 1.41 4.91
N ALA A 28 -6.34 2.11 6.04
CA ALA A 28 -5.47 3.21 6.41
C ALA A 28 -4.16 2.68 7.02
N THR A 29 -4.24 1.83 8.04
CA THR A 29 -3.09 1.16 8.67
C THR A 29 -3.58 -0.08 9.42
N ALA A 30 -2.86 -1.21 9.33
CA ALA A 30 -3.15 -2.38 10.14
C ALA A 30 -2.65 -2.20 11.58
N LEU A 31 -3.28 -2.85 12.55
CA LEU A 31 -2.81 -2.91 13.93
C LEU A 31 -1.46 -3.64 14.01
N LYS A 32 -0.75 -3.50 15.13
CA LYS A 32 0.62 -3.98 15.31
C LYS A 32 0.64 -5.20 16.22
N PRO A 33 1.19 -6.35 15.76
CA PRO A 33 1.31 -7.55 16.58
C PRO A 33 2.41 -7.38 17.66
N GLN A 34 2.33 -8.18 18.72
CA GLN A 34 3.31 -8.20 19.80
C GLN A 34 4.73 -8.44 19.28
N ALA A 35 4.89 -9.27 18.25
CA ALA A 35 6.17 -9.57 17.63
C ALA A 35 6.91 -8.31 17.12
N LEU A 36 6.18 -7.32 16.58
CA LEU A 36 6.76 -6.03 16.16
C LEU A 36 7.28 -5.25 17.38
N ILE A 37 6.45 -5.16 18.43
CA ILE A 37 6.73 -4.38 19.63
C ILE A 37 7.97 -4.93 20.32
N ASP A 38 8.04 -6.25 20.51
CA ASP A 38 9.16 -6.92 21.17
C ASP A 38 10.47 -6.74 20.39
N ALA A 39 10.46 -6.96 19.08
CA ALA A 39 11.65 -6.80 18.25
C ALA A 39 12.18 -5.35 18.26
N THR A 40 11.28 -4.37 18.14
CA THR A 40 11.64 -2.95 18.17
C THR A 40 12.17 -2.54 19.53
N THR A 41 11.52 -2.98 20.62
CA THR A 41 11.96 -2.72 22.00
C THR A 41 13.34 -3.32 22.27
N THR A 42 13.55 -4.59 21.89
CA THR A 42 14.84 -5.28 22.05
C THR A 42 15.94 -4.55 21.28
N PHE A 43 15.66 -4.09 20.07
CA PHE A 43 16.65 -3.32 19.30
C PHE A 43 17.05 -2.02 20.03
N TYR A 44 16.10 -1.25 20.56
CA TYR A 44 16.42 -0.01 21.28
C TYR A 44 17.09 -0.22 22.64
N GLN A 45 17.05 -1.43 23.18
CA GLN A 45 17.82 -1.83 24.37
C GLN A 45 19.25 -2.25 24.04
N SER A 46 19.63 -2.33 22.76
CA SER A 46 20.96 -2.67 22.26
C SER A 46 21.77 -1.43 21.88
N ALA A 47 23.00 -1.63 21.38
CA ALA A 47 23.87 -0.53 20.88
C ALA A 47 23.28 0.20 19.64
N GLY A 48 22.27 -0.37 18.98
CA GLY A 48 21.43 0.31 18.02
C GLY A 48 22.07 0.65 16.69
N SER A 49 23.04 -0.13 16.18
CA SER A 49 23.72 0.10 14.92
C SER A 49 23.79 -1.15 14.03
N VAL A 50 24.14 -1.00 12.76
CA VAL A 50 24.37 -2.08 11.80
C VAL A 50 25.53 -1.74 10.85
N HIS A 51 26.21 -2.75 10.31
CA HIS A 51 27.27 -2.65 9.30
C HIS A 51 28.51 -1.84 9.70
N ARG A 52 28.78 -1.64 11.01
CA ARG A 52 29.90 -0.80 11.48
C ARG A 52 30.94 -1.53 12.29
N SER A 53 30.55 -2.51 13.11
CA SER A 53 31.47 -3.24 13.97
C SER A 53 31.04 -4.69 14.18
N GLN A 54 31.94 -5.52 14.70
CA GLN A 54 31.65 -6.90 15.07
C GLN A 54 30.61 -7.01 16.21
N TYR A 55 30.53 -6.00 17.07
CA TYR A 55 29.54 -5.95 18.15
C TYR A 55 28.09 -5.88 17.64
N GLU A 56 27.90 -5.50 16.40
CA GLU A 56 26.59 -5.32 15.75
C GLU A 56 26.27 -6.45 14.75
N ALA A 57 27.06 -7.53 14.75
CA ALA A 57 26.89 -8.61 13.78
C ALA A 57 25.48 -9.23 13.85
N ALA A 58 24.91 -9.38 15.06
CA ALA A 58 23.57 -9.91 15.23
C ALA A 58 22.48 -8.96 14.67
N GLN A 59 22.59 -7.67 14.94
CA GLN A 59 21.66 -6.66 14.41
C GLN A 59 21.79 -6.52 12.89
N THR A 60 23.03 -6.58 12.37
CA THR A 60 23.27 -6.60 10.92
C THR A 60 22.63 -7.83 10.27
N ALA A 61 22.78 -9.01 10.88
CA ALA A 61 22.14 -10.22 10.38
C ALA A 61 20.61 -10.11 10.38
N GLN A 62 20.01 -9.56 11.43
CA GLN A 62 18.56 -9.32 11.50
C GLN A 62 18.08 -8.32 10.45
N TYR A 63 18.84 -7.24 10.23
CA TYR A 63 18.54 -6.22 9.23
C TYR A 63 18.55 -6.79 7.81
N GLU A 64 19.57 -7.58 7.46
CA GLU A 64 19.65 -8.19 6.11
C GLU A 64 18.67 -9.37 5.97
N ASN A 65 18.39 -10.11 7.04
CA ASN A 65 17.34 -11.13 7.03
C ASN A 65 15.97 -10.52 6.72
N ALA A 66 15.66 -9.32 7.23
CA ALA A 66 14.43 -8.62 6.89
C ALA A 66 14.31 -8.35 5.37
N ARG A 67 15.44 -8.03 4.71
CA ARG A 67 15.51 -7.87 3.25
C ARG A 67 15.23 -9.19 2.53
N HIS A 68 15.83 -10.26 2.99
CA HIS A 68 15.59 -11.62 2.50
C HIS A 68 14.11 -12.02 2.63
N LEU A 69 13.49 -11.71 3.76
CA LEU A 69 12.08 -12.00 4.00
C LEU A 69 11.17 -11.22 3.06
N VAL A 70 11.47 -9.95 2.79
CA VAL A 70 10.73 -9.16 1.79
C VAL A 70 10.90 -9.74 0.39
N LYS A 71 12.15 -10.09 -0.01
CA LYS A 71 12.41 -10.77 -1.28
C LYS A 71 11.50 -11.99 -1.43
N THR A 72 11.41 -12.81 -0.38
CA THR A 72 10.59 -14.04 -0.38
C THR A 72 9.10 -13.72 -0.43
N LEU A 73 8.63 -12.70 0.31
CA LEU A 73 7.23 -12.29 0.37
C LEU A 73 6.66 -11.94 -1.02
N ILE A 74 7.44 -11.23 -1.83
CA ILE A 74 7.01 -10.74 -3.15
C ILE A 74 7.63 -11.50 -4.31
N ASN A 75 8.35 -12.60 -4.06
CA ASN A 75 9.11 -13.36 -5.06
C ASN A 75 9.99 -12.46 -5.96
N ALA A 76 10.77 -11.54 -5.34
CA ALA A 76 11.73 -10.73 -6.09
C ALA A 76 12.93 -11.59 -6.53
N GLU A 77 13.60 -11.20 -7.62
CA GLU A 77 14.70 -11.96 -8.21
C GLU A 77 15.95 -12.03 -7.31
N ASP A 78 16.24 -10.94 -6.60
CA ASP A 78 17.44 -10.80 -5.76
C ASP A 78 17.14 -9.90 -4.55
N GLU A 79 17.88 -10.06 -3.45
CA GLU A 79 17.83 -9.19 -2.28
C GLU A 79 18.27 -7.75 -2.62
N LYS A 80 19.18 -7.58 -3.59
CA LYS A 80 19.60 -6.27 -4.11
C LYS A 80 18.46 -5.51 -4.78
N ALA A 81 17.41 -6.21 -5.20
CA ALA A 81 16.21 -5.62 -5.77
C ALA A 81 15.22 -5.10 -4.70
N VAL A 82 15.53 -5.22 -3.42
CA VAL A 82 14.70 -4.72 -2.31
C VAL A 82 15.36 -3.46 -1.73
N ILE A 83 14.74 -2.31 -1.90
CA ILE A 83 15.22 -1.00 -1.44
C ILE A 83 14.34 -0.52 -0.29
N TRP A 84 14.94 -0.20 0.86
CA TRP A 84 14.24 0.36 1.99
C TRP A 84 13.90 1.84 1.76
N THR A 85 12.65 2.18 2.00
CA THR A 85 12.14 3.56 1.96
C THR A 85 11.32 3.84 3.23
N SER A 86 10.77 5.04 3.35
CA SER A 86 9.87 5.38 4.47
C SER A 86 8.39 5.04 4.21
N GLY A 87 8.05 4.52 3.03
CA GLY A 87 6.68 4.17 2.64
C GLY A 87 6.46 4.25 1.14
N THR A 88 5.30 3.83 0.67
CA THR A 88 4.92 3.83 -0.76
C THR A 88 5.13 5.19 -1.42
N THR A 89 4.73 6.28 -0.77
CA THR A 89 4.92 7.64 -1.30
C THR A 89 6.40 7.94 -1.56
N HIS A 90 7.30 7.57 -0.63
CA HIS A 90 8.74 7.74 -0.83
C HIS A 90 9.22 6.85 -1.98
N SER A 91 8.78 5.59 -2.07
CA SER A 91 9.15 4.66 -3.14
C SER A 91 8.78 5.21 -4.52
N ILE A 92 7.56 5.70 -4.70
CA ILE A 92 7.10 6.29 -5.96
C ILE A 92 7.91 7.56 -6.29
N ASN A 93 8.17 8.44 -5.31
CA ASN A 93 8.99 9.62 -5.51
C ASN A 93 10.46 9.28 -5.84
N LEU A 94 11.01 8.21 -5.26
CA LEU A 94 12.35 7.74 -5.59
C LEU A 94 12.44 7.31 -7.07
N VAL A 95 11.44 6.56 -7.58
CA VAL A 95 11.37 6.21 -9.00
C VAL A 95 11.20 7.46 -9.86
N ALA A 96 10.28 8.35 -9.52
CA ALA A 96 9.99 9.55 -10.29
C ALA A 96 11.20 10.50 -10.41
N ASN A 97 11.87 10.77 -9.29
CA ASN A 97 13.07 11.61 -9.31
C ASN A 97 14.26 10.87 -9.93
N GLY A 98 14.36 9.55 -9.74
CA GLY A 98 15.43 8.73 -10.31
C GLY A 98 15.36 8.64 -11.83
N LEU A 99 14.17 8.67 -12.41
CA LEU A 99 13.95 8.68 -13.87
C LEU A 99 13.97 10.08 -14.48
N LEU A 100 13.84 11.14 -13.69
CA LEU A 100 13.72 12.52 -14.17
C LEU A 100 14.80 12.92 -15.21
N PRO A 101 16.09 12.54 -15.06
CA PRO A 101 17.11 12.87 -16.04
C PRO A 101 16.93 12.20 -17.41
N SER A 102 16.13 11.14 -17.51
CA SER A 102 15.84 10.40 -18.74
C SER A 102 14.49 10.74 -19.37
N LEU A 103 13.72 11.64 -18.74
CA LEU A 103 12.41 12.08 -19.24
C LEU A 103 12.54 13.43 -19.94
N HIS A 104 11.84 13.58 -21.07
CA HIS A 104 11.90 14.75 -21.96
C HIS A 104 10.50 15.31 -22.26
N ALA A 105 10.45 16.51 -22.85
CA ALA A 105 9.22 17.27 -23.08
C ALA A 105 8.15 16.56 -23.93
N ASP A 106 8.56 15.66 -24.83
CA ASP A 106 7.60 14.93 -25.69
C ASP A 106 7.24 13.55 -25.17
N ASP A 107 7.81 13.14 -24.04
CA ASP A 107 7.52 11.86 -23.43
C ASP A 107 6.12 11.87 -22.77
N GLU A 108 5.55 10.69 -22.64
CA GLU A 108 4.22 10.50 -22.05
C GLU A 108 4.29 9.57 -20.84
N ILE A 109 3.56 9.95 -19.79
CA ILE A 109 3.41 9.18 -18.56
C ILE A 109 1.93 8.86 -18.41
N LEU A 110 1.58 7.59 -18.35
CA LEU A 110 0.21 7.12 -18.15
C LEU A 110 -0.02 6.81 -16.68
N ILE A 111 -1.11 7.32 -16.12
CA ILE A 111 -1.57 7.07 -14.75
C ILE A 111 -3.06 6.72 -14.78
N SER A 112 -3.60 6.17 -13.69
CA SER A 112 -5.01 5.81 -13.63
C SER A 112 -5.84 6.85 -12.87
N GLN A 113 -7.09 7.04 -13.30
CA GLN A 113 -8.09 7.79 -12.56
C GLN A 113 -8.37 7.18 -11.16
N ALA A 114 -8.08 5.88 -10.98
CA ALA A 114 -8.25 5.17 -9.71
C ALA A 114 -7.06 5.31 -8.75
N ASP A 115 -6.00 6.05 -9.12
CA ASP A 115 -4.78 6.13 -8.34
C ASP A 115 -4.95 6.94 -7.05
N HIS A 116 -4.27 6.47 -6.01
CA HIS A 116 -4.03 7.25 -4.80
C HIS A 116 -3.20 8.51 -5.12
N HIS A 117 -3.36 9.61 -4.36
CA HIS A 117 -2.61 10.85 -4.57
C HIS A 117 -1.09 10.66 -4.63
N ALA A 118 -0.52 9.69 -3.90
CA ALA A 118 0.92 9.40 -3.95
C ALA A 118 1.38 8.99 -5.35
N ASN A 119 0.55 8.27 -6.11
CA ASN A 119 0.85 7.91 -7.49
C ASN A 119 0.40 9.03 -8.46
N PHE A 120 -0.78 9.59 -8.27
CA PHE A 120 -1.34 10.61 -9.15
C PHE A 120 -0.53 11.92 -9.14
N VAL A 121 -0.32 12.52 -7.96
CA VAL A 121 0.33 13.83 -7.81
C VAL A 121 1.81 13.78 -8.17
N THR A 122 2.51 12.71 -7.77
CA THR A 122 3.94 12.57 -8.03
C THR A 122 4.26 12.64 -9.52
N TRP A 123 3.48 11.95 -10.37
CA TRP A 123 3.72 11.96 -11.81
C TRP A 123 3.32 13.28 -12.46
N HIS A 124 2.25 13.93 -12.01
CA HIS A 124 1.91 15.28 -12.46
C HIS A 124 3.04 16.29 -12.19
N GLU A 125 3.59 16.28 -10.96
CA GLU A 125 4.69 17.19 -10.62
C GLU A 125 6.01 16.81 -11.33
N THR A 126 6.24 15.53 -11.59
CA THR A 126 7.40 15.08 -12.37
C THR A 126 7.28 15.54 -13.81
N ALA A 127 6.12 15.36 -14.45
CA ALA A 127 5.86 15.81 -15.81
C ALA A 127 6.04 17.34 -15.96
N LYS A 128 5.58 18.13 -15.01
CA LYS A 128 5.82 19.60 -15.00
C LYS A 128 7.31 19.95 -14.99
N LYS A 129 8.15 19.18 -14.29
CA LYS A 129 9.59 19.45 -14.19
C LYS A 129 10.33 19.18 -15.49
N CYS A 130 9.95 18.14 -16.24
CA CYS A 130 10.63 17.74 -17.50
C CYS A 130 9.85 18.15 -18.77
N GLY A 131 8.63 18.68 -18.64
CA GLY A 131 7.77 19.04 -19.76
C GLY A 131 7.04 17.85 -20.40
N ALA A 132 7.12 16.66 -19.82
CA ALA A 132 6.40 15.47 -20.29
C ALA A 132 4.87 15.64 -20.17
N LYS A 133 4.11 14.80 -20.86
CA LYS A 133 2.67 14.83 -20.88
C LYS A 133 2.09 13.74 -19.98
N ILE A 134 1.08 14.09 -19.19
CA ILE A 134 0.29 13.13 -18.44
C ILE A 134 -0.92 12.70 -19.25
N GLN A 135 -1.14 11.40 -19.34
CA GLN A 135 -2.39 10.81 -19.81
C GLN A 135 -3.04 10.05 -18.65
N VAL A 136 -4.29 10.39 -18.34
CA VAL A 136 -5.06 9.76 -17.27
C VAL A 136 -5.98 8.71 -17.89
N LEU A 137 -5.72 7.45 -17.57
CA LEU A 137 -6.54 6.32 -18.01
C LEU A 137 -7.89 6.33 -17.29
N PRO A 138 -9.01 6.34 -18.01
CA PRO A 138 -10.33 6.29 -17.40
C PRO A 138 -10.60 4.91 -16.77
N ILE A 139 -11.57 4.88 -15.87
CA ILE A 139 -12.12 3.64 -15.32
C ILE A 139 -13.56 3.45 -15.81
N LEU A 140 -13.92 2.19 -16.00
CA LEU A 140 -15.25 1.74 -16.38
C LEU A 140 -16.23 1.82 -15.19
N ASP A 141 -17.50 1.53 -15.41
CA ASP A 141 -18.53 1.52 -14.36
C ASP A 141 -18.34 0.40 -13.32
N ASN A 142 -17.56 -0.62 -13.65
CA ASN A 142 -17.13 -1.67 -12.73
C ASN A 142 -15.82 -1.34 -11.99
N TRP A 143 -15.33 -0.11 -12.09
CA TRP A 143 -14.12 0.42 -11.44
C TRP A 143 -12.80 -0.19 -11.93
N LEU A 144 -12.81 -0.95 -13.00
CA LEU A 144 -11.61 -1.42 -13.69
C LEU A 144 -11.09 -0.37 -14.67
N ILE A 145 -9.77 -0.36 -14.88
CA ILE A 145 -9.14 0.48 -15.90
C ILE A 145 -9.68 0.06 -17.28
N ASP A 146 -10.02 1.04 -18.10
CA ASP A 146 -10.45 0.81 -19.49
C ASP A 146 -9.25 0.33 -20.33
N GLU A 147 -9.27 -0.95 -20.69
CA GLU A 147 -8.21 -1.60 -21.48
C GLU A 147 -8.11 -1.02 -22.90
N ASN A 148 -9.24 -0.64 -23.51
CA ASN A 148 -9.24 -0.02 -24.84
C ASN A 148 -8.60 1.37 -24.79
N ALA A 149 -8.90 2.15 -23.76
CA ALA A 149 -8.25 3.44 -23.54
C ALA A 149 -6.75 3.28 -23.26
N LEU A 150 -6.34 2.26 -22.49
CA LEU A 150 -4.92 1.95 -22.28
C LEU A 150 -4.23 1.66 -23.62
N ILE A 151 -4.75 0.73 -24.43
CA ILE A 151 -4.15 0.35 -25.72
C ILE A 151 -4.06 1.58 -26.65
N ALA A 152 -5.11 2.40 -26.72
CA ALA A 152 -5.15 3.59 -27.55
C ALA A 152 -4.14 4.68 -27.10
N ALA A 153 -3.81 4.73 -25.80
CA ALA A 153 -2.85 5.68 -25.24
C ALA A 153 -1.39 5.24 -25.41
N LEU A 154 -1.13 3.94 -25.57
CA LEU A 154 0.23 3.40 -25.70
C LEU A 154 0.85 3.73 -27.06
N ASN A 155 2.05 4.30 -27.06
CA ASN A 155 2.81 4.64 -28.27
C ASN A 155 4.32 4.72 -27.95
N GLU A 156 5.15 5.08 -28.93
CA GLU A 156 6.61 5.16 -28.79
C GLU A 156 7.08 6.25 -27.79
N LYS A 157 6.25 7.25 -27.50
CA LYS A 157 6.53 8.31 -26.54
C LYS A 157 6.17 7.90 -25.11
N THR A 158 5.41 6.84 -24.93
CA THR A 158 5.05 6.34 -23.60
C THR A 158 6.30 5.78 -22.90
N LYS A 159 6.77 6.45 -21.84
CA LYS A 159 7.98 6.07 -21.08
C LYS A 159 7.67 5.36 -19.78
N LEU A 160 6.52 5.68 -19.20
CA LEU A 160 6.11 5.08 -17.94
C LEU A 160 4.59 4.89 -17.92
N VAL A 161 4.16 3.76 -17.36
CA VAL A 161 2.78 3.50 -16.96
C VAL A 161 2.79 3.19 -15.46
N ALA A 162 2.11 4.00 -14.66
CA ALA A 162 2.02 3.82 -13.21
C ALA A 162 0.57 3.49 -12.84
N LEU A 163 0.36 2.34 -12.19
CA LEU A 163 -0.95 1.77 -11.92
C LEU A 163 -1.08 1.34 -10.47
N ASN A 164 -2.24 1.57 -9.86
CA ASN A 164 -2.59 0.95 -8.59
C ASN A 164 -3.02 -0.50 -8.79
N PHE A 165 -2.61 -1.41 -7.89
CA PHE A 165 -3.02 -2.81 -7.95
C PHE A 165 -4.40 -3.02 -7.31
N VAL A 166 -4.60 -2.48 -6.09
CA VAL A 166 -5.88 -2.53 -5.37
C VAL A 166 -6.26 -1.13 -4.91
N SER A 167 -7.50 -0.74 -5.20
CA SER A 167 -8.02 0.56 -4.79
C SER A 167 -8.20 0.65 -3.27
N ASN A 168 -7.68 1.71 -2.68
CA ASN A 168 -7.91 2.02 -1.26
C ASN A 168 -9.31 2.60 -0.98
N VAL A 169 -10.12 2.85 -2.00
CA VAL A 169 -11.50 3.36 -1.88
C VAL A 169 -12.50 2.23 -1.94
N THR A 170 -12.55 1.50 -3.05
CA THR A 170 -13.54 0.45 -3.31
C THR A 170 -13.03 -0.97 -3.05
N GLY A 171 -11.71 -1.13 -2.84
CA GLY A 171 -11.08 -2.45 -2.76
C GLY A 171 -11.01 -3.17 -4.11
N THR A 172 -11.25 -2.46 -5.23
CA THR A 172 -11.18 -3.07 -6.56
C THR A 172 -9.76 -3.49 -6.89
N GLU A 173 -9.59 -4.78 -7.19
CA GLU A 173 -8.36 -5.33 -7.73
C GLU A 173 -8.33 -5.12 -9.24
N GLN A 174 -7.30 -4.44 -9.74
CA GLN A 174 -7.05 -4.29 -11.17
C GLN A 174 -6.39 -5.56 -11.72
N HIS A 175 -6.70 -5.91 -12.96
CA HIS A 175 -6.11 -7.06 -13.65
C HIS A 175 -4.65 -6.77 -14.07
N ILE A 176 -3.79 -6.41 -13.11
CA ILE A 176 -2.47 -5.82 -13.35
C ILE A 176 -1.59 -6.68 -14.26
N GLN A 177 -1.54 -8.01 -14.04
CA GLN A 177 -0.74 -8.88 -14.90
C GLN A 177 -1.22 -8.86 -16.37
N HIS A 178 -2.54 -8.75 -16.59
CA HIS A 178 -3.08 -8.60 -17.94
C HIS A 178 -2.77 -7.22 -18.53
N LEU A 179 -2.94 -6.15 -17.76
CA LEU A 179 -2.60 -4.79 -18.20
C LEU A 179 -1.11 -4.67 -18.55
N ILE A 180 -0.22 -5.25 -17.76
CA ILE A 180 1.22 -5.26 -18.07
C ILE A 180 1.50 -5.99 -19.38
N ARG A 181 0.86 -7.14 -19.63
CA ARG A 181 1.01 -7.82 -20.92
C ARG A 181 0.57 -6.96 -22.09
N LEU A 182 -0.53 -6.24 -21.98
CA LEU A 182 -0.96 -5.27 -23.02
C LEU A 182 0.07 -4.16 -23.21
N ILE A 183 0.62 -3.60 -22.12
CA ILE A 183 1.67 -2.58 -22.19
C ILE A 183 2.89 -3.11 -22.93
N ARG A 184 3.37 -4.32 -22.61
CA ARG A 184 4.53 -4.95 -23.28
C ARG A 184 4.30 -5.25 -24.76
N GLN A 185 3.06 -5.49 -25.17
CA GLN A 185 2.70 -5.74 -26.57
C GLN A 185 2.70 -4.45 -27.41
N HIS A 186 2.45 -3.28 -26.81
CA HIS A 186 2.21 -2.03 -27.52
C HIS A 186 3.27 -0.95 -27.25
N SER A 187 4.12 -1.11 -26.25
CA SER A 187 5.18 -0.15 -25.92
C SER A 187 6.35 -0.78 -25.15
N ASN A 188 7.46 -0.02 -25.08
CA ASN A 188 8.60 -0.33 -24.22
C ASN A 188 8.56 0.46 -22.90
N ALA A 189 7.42 0.96 -22.50
CA ALA A 189 7.25 1.77 -21.29
C ALA A 189 7.65 0.96 -20.04
N LEU A 190 8.29 1.63 -19.09
CA LEU A 190 8.49 1.10 -17.75
C LEU A 190 7.13 1.03 -17.04
N VAL A 191 6.94 0.03 -16.18
CA VAL A 191 5.72 -0.16 -15.41
C VAL A 191 6.00 -0.10 -13.93
N LEU A 192 5.35 0.85 -13.23
CA LEU A 192 5.33 0.93 -11.78
C LEU A 192 3.96 0.47 -11.26
N VAL A 193 3.98 -0.42 -10.27
CA VAL A 193 2.78 -0.91 -9.59
C VAL A 193 2.75 -0.38 -8.15
N ASP A 194 1.74 0.42 -7.83
CA ASP A 194 1.42 0.78 -6.45
C ASP A 194 0.67 -0.40 -5.80
N ALA A 195 1.39 -1.16 -4.98
CA ALA A 195 0.88 -2.31 -4.26
C ALA A 195 0.57 -2.00 -2.79
N ALA A 196 0.38 -0.72 -2.43
CA ALA A 196 0.16 -0.31 -1.05
C ALA A 196 -1.01 -1.04 -0.37
N GLN A 197 -2.09 -1.30 -1.08
CA GLN A 197 -3.19 -2.13 -0.58
C GLN A 197 -2.97 -3.61 -0.90
N ALA A 198 -2.49 -3.94 -2.09
CA ALA A 198 -2.36 -5.31 -2.56
C ALA A 198 -1.52 -6.18 -1.63
N ILE A 199 -0.46 -5.62 -1.02
CA ILE A 199 0.48 -6.38 -0.17
C ILE A 199 -0.19 -7.10 1.02
N SER A 200 -1.33 -6.60 1.49
CA SER A 200 -2.10 -7.20 2.60
C SER A 200 -3.22 -8.12 2.15
N HIS A 201 -3.55 -8.14 0.85
CA HIS A 201 -4.72 -8.85 0.32
C HIS A 201 -4.38 -9.92 -0.72
N ILE A 202 -3.25 -9.74 -1.43
CA ILE A 202 -2.88 -10.57 -2.57
C ILE A 202 -1.47 -11.11 -2.38
N GLN A 203 -1.27 -12.38 -2.68
CA GLN A 203 0.07 -12.95 -2.77
C GLN A 203 0.74 -12.45 -4.05
N ILE A 204 1.74 -11.59 -3.89
CA ILE A 204 2.44 -10.96 -5.01
C ILE A 204 3.55 -11.89 -5.50
N ASP A 205 3.59 -12.15 -6.80
CA ASP A 205 4.72 -12.77 -7.51
C ASP A 205 5.28 -11.76 -8.49
N LEU A 206 6.34 -11.04 -8.08
CA LEU A 206 6.91 -9.95 -8.85
C LEU A 206 7.53 -10.45 -10.17
N GLN A 207 8.10 -11.66 -10.18
CA GLN A 207 8.68 -12.23 -11.39
C GLN A 207 7.59 -12.58 -12.42
N ALA A 208 6.48 -13.18 -11.98
CA ALA A 208 5.35 -13.49 -12.86
C ALA A 208 4.60 -12.23 -13.31
N LEU A 209 4.62 -11.17 -12.49
CA LEU A 209 3.94 -9.90 -12.79
C LEU A 209 4.63 -9.12 -13.92
N ASP A 210 5.95 -9.27 -14.09
CA ASP A 210 6.78 -8.57 -15.08
C ASP A 210 6.78 -7.03 -14.93
N ALA A 211 6.49 -6.51 -13.72
CA ALA A 211 6.60 -5.09 -13.43
C ALA A 211 8.06 -4.64 -13.31
N ASP A 212 8.35 -3.41 -13.73
CA ASP A 212 9.68 -2.81 -13.57
C ASP A 212 9.91 -2.33 -12.13
N PHE A 213 8.86 -1.81 -11.51
CA PHE A 213 8.88 -1.34 -10.13
C PHE A 213 7.60 -1.74 -9.41
N ILE A 214 7.73 -2.06 -8.13
CA ILE A 214 6.61 -2.24 -7.20
C ILE A 214 6.90 -1.47 -5.91
N ALA A 215 5.87 -0.82 -5.36
CA ALA A 215 5.99 -0.01 -4.16
C ALA A 215 4.92 -0.36 -3.14
N PHE A 216 5.30 -0.52 -1.86
CA PHE A 216 4.36 -0.73 -0.77
C PHE A 216 4.88 -0.21 0.57
N SER A 217 3.99 -0.15 1.57
CA SER A 217 4.30 0.30 2.93
C SER A 217 4.09 -0.83 3.94
N ALA A 218 5.04 -1.01 4.85
CA ALA A 218 4.98 -2.05 5.88
C ALA A 218 3.78 -1.91 6.82
N HIS A 219 3.35 -0.67 7.13
CA HIS A 219 2.24 -0.43 8.06
C HIS A 219 0.88 -0.96 7.59
N LYS A 220 0.74 -1.33 6.33
CA LYS A 220 -0.47 -1.94 5.77
C LYS A 220 -0.50 -3.45 5.95
N ILE A 221 0.66 -4.08 6.11
CA ILE A 221 0.82 -5.51 6.40
C ILE A 221 1.41 -5.72 7.80
N TYR A 222 0.77 -5.13 8.81
CA TYR A 222 1.09 -5.25 10.25
C TYR A 222 2.47 -4.71 10.67
N GLY A 223 3.32 -4.26 9.74
CA GLY A 223 4.65 -3.71 9.99
C GLY A 223 4.62 -2.29 10.56
N PRO A 224 5.78 -1.70 10.87
CA PRO A 224 5.89 -0.38 11.46
C PRO A 224 5.53 0.74 10.49
N ASN A 225 5.17 1.89 11.03
CA ASN A 225 5.14 3.14 10.29
C ASN A 225 6.58 3.58 9.94
N GLY A 226 6.73 4.34 8.86
CA GLY A 226 8.04 4.85 8.45
C GLY A 226 8.97 3.80 7.84
N ILE A 227 8.42 2.67 7.38
CA ILE A 227 9.08 1.67 6.56
C ILE A 227 8.22 1.41 5.33
N GLY A 228 8.87 1.39 4.18
CA GLY A 228 8.33 0.96 2.91
C GLY A 228 9.38 0.23 2.08
N VAL A 229 8.93 -0.30 0.98
CA VAL A 229 9.75 -1.05 0.03
C VAL A 229 9.52 -0.49 -1.37
N LEU A 230 10.61 -0.23 -2.07
CA LEU A 230 10.68 -0.22 -3.52
C LEU A 230 11.36 -1.50 -3.95
N SER A 231 10.77 -2.24 -4.87
CA SER A 231 11.39 -3.40 -5.48
C SER A 231 11.12 -3.42 -7.00
N GLY A 232 11.80 -4.27 -7.74
CA GLY A 232 11.62 -4.36 -9.19
C GLY A 232 12.72 -5.15 -9.85
N LYS A 233 12.79 -5.09 -11.18
CA LYS A 233 13.87 -5.67 -11.95
C LYS A 233 15.18 -4.94 -11.64
N LEU A 234 16.27 -5.67 -11.43
CA LEU A 234 17.60 -5.05 -11.20
C LEU A 234 17.99 -4.10 -12.32
N SER A 235 17.69 -4.46 -13.57
CA SER A 235 17.93 -3.61 -14.74
C SER A 235 17.21 -2.26 -14.65
N SER A 236 15.94 -2.27 -14.22
CA SER A 236 15.12 -1.05 -14.09
C SER A 236 15.54 -0.21 -12.88
N LEU A 237 15.84 -0.85 -11.74
CA LEU A 237 16.36 -0.17 -10.55
C LEU A 237 17.72 0.49 -10.80
N SER A 238 18.55 -0.10 -11.66
CA SER A 238 19.85 0.45 -12.04
C SER A 238 19.78 1.74 -12.88
N LEU A 239 18.64 2.02 -13.52
CA LEU A 239 18.38 3.28 -14.22
C LEU A 239 18.18 4.47 -13.28
N LEU A 240 17.77 4.20 -12.03
CA LEU A 240 17.40 5.25 -11.11
C LEU A 240 18.61 6.02 -10.60
N GLN A 241 18.54 7.34 -10.64
CA GLN A 241 19.45 8.20 -9.90
C GLN A 241 19.00 8.26 -8.42
N PRO A 242 19.97 8.33 -7.48
CA PRO A 242 19.61 8.48 -6.05
C PRO A 242 18.79 9.74 -5.79
N LEU A 243 17.79 9.64 -4.91
CA LEU A 243 17.00 10.80 -4.44
C LEU A 243 17.77 11.61 -3.39
N PHE A 244 18.51 10.90 -2.54
CA PHE A 244 19.31 11.49 -1.47
C PHE A 244 20.75 11.07 -1.63
N TYR A 245 21.68 11.93 -1.19
CA TYR A 245 23.11 11.70 -1.23
C TYR A 245 23.68 11.79 0.19
N GLY A 246 24.64 10.91 0.54
CA GLY A 246 25.25 10.90 1.86
C GLY A 246 26.08 9.66 2.13
N GLY A 247 26.27 9.35 3.40
CA GLY A 247 26.99 8.15 3.81
C GLY A 247 26.27 6.85 3.42
N LYS A 248 26.93 5.72 3.54
CA LYS A 248 26.49 4.36 3.25
C LYS A 248 26.39 4.02 1.74
N MET A 249 25.96 4.96 0.90
CA MET A 249 25.80 4.78 -0.54
C MET A 249 27.08 5.01 -1.37
N ILE A 250 28.17 5.42 -0.74
CA ILE A 250 29.42 5.81 -1.38
C ILE A 250 30.39 4.63 -1.41
N GLU A 251 31.01 4.38 -2.56
CA GLU A 251 32.16 3.50 -2.71
C GLU A 251 33.46 4.26 -2.47
N ARG A 252 33.64 5.40 -3.17
CA ARG A 252 34.83 6.24 -3.04
C ARG A 252 34.46 7.73 -3.12
N VAL A 253 35.10 8.53 -2.28
CA VAL A 253 35.02 10.00 -2.30
C VAL A 253 36.43 10.58 -2.32
N SER A 254 36.70 11.48 -3.24
CA SER A 254 37.85 12.35 -3.27
C SER A 254 37.43 13.76 -3.68
N HIS A 255 38.37 14.71 -3.70
CA HIS A 255 38.07 16.06 -4.20
C HIS A 255 37.70 16.10 -5.68
N GLU A 256 38.10 15.07 -6.46
CA GLU A 256 37.97 15.01 -7.91
C GLU A 256 36.90 14.04 -8.36
N CYS A 257 36.54 13.03 -7.56
CA CYS A 257 35.69 11.93 -7.98
C CYS A 257 34.86 11.40 -6.83
N ILE A 258 33.57 11.11 -7.15
CA ILE A 258 32.64 10.42 -6.27
C ILE A 258 32.09 9.22 -7.03
N THR A 259 32.22 8.02 -6.46
CA THR A 259 31.60 6.79 -6.96
C THR A 259 30.63 6.22 -5.94
N PHE A 260 29.55 5.62 -6.44
CA PHE A 260 28.51 5.04 -5.62
C PHE A 260 28.66 3.53 -5.57
N THR A 261 28.28 2.94 -4.44
CA THR A 261 28.20 1.49 -4.29
C THR A 261 27.04 0.91 -5.11
N ASP A 262 26.98 -0.42 -5.21
CA ASP A 262 25.91 -1.13 -5.91
C ASP A 262 24.55 -1.04 -5.18
N LEU A 263 23.48 -1.51 -5.87
CA LEU A 263 22.18 -1.78 -5.25
C LEU A 263 22.36 -2.81 -4.11
N PRO A 264 21.57 -2.72 -3.07
CA PRO A 264 20.50 -1.74 -2.79
C PRO A 264 21.03 -0.41 -2.22
N TYR A 265 22.23 -0.38 -1.67
CA TYR A 265 22.77 0.72 -0.88
C TYR A 265 22.96 2.02 -1.65
N ARG A 266 23.14 1.95 -2.97
CA ARG A 266 23.17 3.13 -3.84
C ARG A 266 21.91 4.01 -3.70
N LEU A 267 20.75 3.41 -3.41
CA LEU A 267 19.47 4.09 -3.26
C LEU A 267 19.05 4.29 -1.79
N GLU A 268 19.92 3.89 -0.82
CA GLU A 268 19.66 3.95 0.63
C GLU A 268 20.66 4.86 1.35
N ALA A 269 20.61 6.17 1.10
CA ALA A 269 21.54 7.13 1.71
C ALA A 269 21.33 7.31 3.21
N GLY A 270 22.42 7.40 3.97
CA GLY A 270 22.41 7.73 5.40
C GLY A 270 22.12 6.54 6.31
N THR A 271 21.87 6.82 7.59
CA THR A 271 21.47 5.82 8.57
C THR A 271 19.98 5.50 8.39
N PRO A 272 19.60 4.24 8.08
CA PRO A 272 18.21 3.87 7.87
C PRO A 272 17.43 3.80 9.19
N ASN A 273 16.11 3.63 9.10
CA ASN A 273 15.27 3.25 10.24
C ASN A 273 15.51 1.77 10.60
N ILE A 274 16.63 1.49 11.28
CA ILE A 274 17.09 0.13 11.59
C ILE A 274 16.05 -0.62 12.44
N ALA A 275 15.54 0.01 13.49
CA ALA A 275 14.52 -0.57 14.37
C ALA A 275 13.26 -0.97 13.59
N GLY A 276 12.83 -0.11 12.65
CA GLY A 276 11.69 -0.40 11.81
C GLY A 276 11.94 -1.57 10.85
N VAL A 277 13.12 -1.66 10.24
CA VAL A 277 13.48 -2.78 9.35
C VAL A 277 13.51 -4.11 10.12
N ILE A 278 14.19 -4.15 11.26
CA ILE A 278 14.25 -5.35 12.12
C ILE A 278 12.85 -5.74 12.61
N GLY A 279 12.07 -4.75 13.05
CA GLY A 279 10.68 -4.96 13.45
C GLY A 279 9.80 -5.50 12.32
N PHE A 280 9.99 -5.02 11.09
CA PHE A 280 9.28 -5.55 9.93
C PHE A 280 9.71 -6.99 9.62
N GLY A 281 10.99 -7.30 9.71
CA GLY A 281 11.48 -8.68 9.61
C GLY A 281 10.80 -9.62 10.60
N ALA A 282 10.66 -9.21 11.86
CA ALA A 282 9.96 -9.98 12.89
C ALA A 282 8.47 -10.20 12.57
N VAL A 283 7.81 -9.19 11.99
CA VAL A 283 6.42 -9.32 11.50
C VAL A 283 6.32 -10.32 10.36
N LEU A 284 7.25 -10.30 9.40
CA LEU A 284 7.24 -11.24 8.28
C LEU A 284 7.48 -12.68 8.73
N ASP A 285 8.36 -12.91 9.70
CA ASP A 285 8.54 -14.23 10.32
C ASP A 285 7.29 -14.68 11.12
N TRP A 286 6.66 -13.76 11.84
CA TRP A 286 5.40 -14.02 12.53
C TRP A 286 4.27 -14.39 11.57
N LEU A 287 4.16 -13.69 10.42
CA LEU A 287 3.13 -13.96 9.39
C LEU A 287 3.23 -15.38 8.82
N LYS A 288 4.41 -15.99 8.76
CA LYS A 288 4.59 -17.38 8.29
C LYS A 288 3.82 -18.42 9.12
N LYS A 289 3.40 -18.08 10.34
CA LYS A 289 2.62 -18.97 11.21
C LYS A 289 1.15 -19.07 10.78
N TRP A 290 0.69 -18.19 9.88
CA TRP A 290 -0.70 -18.02 9.52
C TRP A 290 -0.93 -18.35 8.05
N ASP A 291 -2.06 -18.99 7.78
CA ASP A 291 -2.52 -19.19 6.41
C ASP A 291 -3.05 -17.86 5.88
N PHE A 292 -2.29 -17.22 5.01
CA PHE A 292 -2.61 -15.92 4.43
C PHE A 292 -3.95 -15.93 3.67
N GLN A 293 -4.20 -17.01 2.88
CA GLN A 293 -5.43 -17.09 2.08
C GLN A 293 -6.67 -17.28 2.97
N ALA A 294 -6.57 -18.13 4.00
CA ALA A 294 -7.65 -18.32 4.95
C ALA A 294 -7.92 -17.05 5.78
N ALA A 295 -6.87 -16.32 6.16
CA ALA A 295 -6.96 -15.06 6.88
C ALA A 295 -7.68 -13.98 6.05
N GLU A 296 -7.27 -13.78 4.80
CA GLU A 296 -7.93 -12.80 3.90
C GLU A 296 -9.37 -13.22 3.59
N ALA A 297 -9.62 -14.50 3.32
CA ALA A 297 -10.98 -15.00 3.09
C ALA A 297 -11.92 -14.73 4.27
N HIS A 298 -11.41 -14.76 5.51
CA HIS A 298 -12.17 -14.38 6.71
C HIS A 298 -12.53 -12.90 6.70
N ALA A 299 -11.57 -12.01 6.43
CA ALA A 299 -11.81 -10.56 6.36
C ALA A 299 -12.79 -10.20 5.23
N VAL A 300 -12.61 -10.79 4.05
CA VAL A 300 -13.54 -10.64 2.92
C VAL A 300 -14.95 -11.09 3.28
N LYS A 301 -15.10 -12.23 3.95
CA LYS A 301 -16.42 -12.71 4.38
C LYS A 301 -17.14 -11.70 5.27
N LEU A 302 -16.46 -11.05 6.21
CA LEU A 302 -17.05 -10.01 7.08
C LEU A 302 -17.48 -8.78 6.27
N ALA A 303 -16.66 -8.36 5.31
CA ALA A 303 -16.99 -7.26 4.42
C ALA A 303 -18.22 -7.57 3.55
N GLU A 304 -18.29 -8.76 2.94
CA GLU A 304 -19.43 -9.16 2.11
C GLU A 304 -20.72 -9.28 2.93
N GLN A 305 -20.65 -9.79 4.16
CA GLN A 305 -21.78 -9.76 5.10
C GLN A 305 -22.23 -8.32 5.38
N SER A 306 -21.30 -7.39 5.54
CA SER A 306 -21.62 -5.98 5.77
C SER A 306 -22.25 -5.35 4.52
N LYS A 307 -21.78 -5.64 3.31
CA LYS A 307 -22.38 -5.18 2.05
C LYS A 307 -23.82 -5.67 1.88
N VAL A 308 -24.09 -6.95 2.23
CA VAL A 308 -25.45 -7.52 2.17
C VAL A 308 -26.39 -6.79 3.14
N ARG A 309 -25.93 -6.51 4.36
CA ARG A 309 -26.74 -5.79 5.37
C ARG A 309 -26.98 -4.34 4.97
N LEU A 310 -25.96 -3.63 4.47
CA LEU A 310 -26.09 -2.24 4.03
C LEU A 310 -27.10 -2.06 2.89
N LYS A 311 -27.28 -3.05 2.00
CA LYS A 311 -28.31 -3.03 0.96
C LYS A 311 -29.74 -2.95 1.48
N ASN A 312 -29.99 -3.28 2.74
CA ASN A 312 -31.32 -3.19 3.34
C ASN A 312 -31.70 -1.74 3.76
N TYR A 313 -30.74 -0.82 3.73
CA TYR A 313 -31.01 0.60 4.01
C TYR A 313 -31.36 1.31 2.70
N PRO A 314 -32.57 1.86 2.56
CA PRO A 314 -33.07 2.37 1.27
C PRO A 314 -32.24 3.54 0.72
N ASN A 315 -31.59 4.33 1.59
CA ASN A 315 -30.78 5.49 1.18
C ASN A 315 -29.29 5.19 1.13
N CYS A 316 -28.88 3.92 1.28
CA CYS A 316 -27.48 3.53 1.24
C CYS A 316 -27.07 3.21 -0.21
N ARG A 317 -26.04 3.91 -0.71
CA ARG A 317 -25.38 3.56 -1.97
C ARG A 317 -24.03 2.95 -1.69
N LEU A 318 -23.79 1.78 -2.30
CA LEU A 318 -22.55 1.02 -2.20
C LEU A 318 -21.72 1.17 -3.47
N PHE A 319 -20.42 1.38 -3.32
CA PHE A 319 -19.44 1.36 -4.40
C PHE A 319 -18.64 0.06 -4.31
N ASN A 320 -19.19 -0.98 -4.91
CA ASN A 320 -18.65 -2.34 -4.79
C ASN A 320 -17.59 -2.64 -5.82
N SER A 321 -16.49 -3.26 -5.38
CA SER A 321 -15.57 -3.97 -6.26
C SER A 321 -16.31 -5.07 -7.06
N PRO A 322 -15.93 -5.33 -8.32
CA PRO A 322 -16.46 -6.47 -9.07
C PRO A 322 -16.04 -7.82 -8.47
N GLN A 323 -14.91 -7.86 -7.75
CA GLN A 323 -14.46 -9.03 -7.00
C GLN A 323 -14.80 -8.87 -5.50
N PRO A 324 -14.95 -9.96 -4.74
CA PRO A 324 -15.03 -9.91 -3.28
C PRO A 324 -13.81 -9.18 -2.69
N SER A 325 -14.04 -8.31 -1.71
CA SER A 325 -13.00 -7.47 -1.11
C SER A 325 -13.26 -7.25 0.37
N SER A 326 -12.23 -7.14 1.17
CA SER A 326 -12.29 -6.77 2.60
C SER A 326 -12.59 -5.29 2.83
N VAL A 327 -12.81 -4.50 1.78
CA VAL A 327 -13.17 -3.07 1.82
C VAL A 327 -14.63 -2.87 1.43
N VAL A 328 -15.33 -1.99 2.17
CA VAL A 328 -16.71 -1.58 1.90
C VAL A 328 -16.77 -0.07 1.83
N CYS A 329 -17.11 0.48 0.66
CA CYS A 329 -17.25 1.91 0.42
C CYS A 329 -18.73 2.26 0.20
N PHE A 330 -19.24 3.25 0.92
CA PHE A 330 -20.67 3.60 0.88
C PHE A 330 -20.93 5.05 1.25
N VAL A 331 -22.13 5.51 0.92
CA VAL A 331 -22.72 6.78 1.37
C VAL A 331 -24.18 6.57 1.73
N PHE A 332 -24.73 7.51 2.48
CA PHE A 332 -26.18 7.61 2.71
C PHE A 332 -26.70 8.90 2.07
N ASP A 333 -27.63 8.78 1.13
CA ASP A 333 -28.24 9.94 0.50
C ASP A 333 -28.99 10.79 1.52
N GLY A 334 -28.71 12.10 1.50
CA GLY A 334 -29.31 13.06 2.42
C GLY A 334 -28.62 13.14 3.80
N ILE A 335 -27.58 12.33 4.07
CA ILE A 335 -26.84 12.34 5.34
C ILE A 335 -25.38 12.71 5.08
N ALA A 336 -24.87 13.72 5.79
CA ALA A 336 -23.45 14.08 5.71
C ALA A 336 -22.59 12.96 6.28
N ALA A 337 -21.64 12.47 5.46
CA ALA A 337 -20.75 11.38 5.88
C ALA A 337 -19.93 11.72 7.13
N SER A 338 -19.55 12.99 7.33
CA SER A 338 -18.85 13.48 8.53
C SER A 338 -19.67 13.33 9.81
N ASP A 339 -20.97 13.64 9.74
CA ASP A 339 -21.84 13.62 10.91
C ASP A 339 -22.10 12.18 11.34
N LEU A 340 -22.36 11.30 10.38
CA LEU A 340 -22.51 9.87 10.64
C LEU A 340 -21.22 9.26 11.22
N ALA A 341 -20.04 9.62 10.67
CA ALA A 341 -18.77 9.16 11.20
C ALA A 341 -18.51 9.65 12.63
N THR A 342 -18.90 10.88 12.96
CA THR A 342 -18.79 11.42 14.32
C THR A 342 -19.61 10.60 15.30
N LEU A 343 -20.90 10.35 15.01
CA LEU A 343 -21.78 9.57 15.87
C LEU A 343 -21.31 8.11 16.04
N LEU A 344 -20.78 7.51 14.98
CA LEU A 344 -20.18 6.17 15.05
C LEU A 344 -18.93 6.16 15.93
N SER A 345 -18.09 7.18 15.82
CA SER A 345 -16.86 7.32 16.64
C SER A 345 -17.21 7.47 18.13
N GLU A 346 -18.25 8.24 18.49
CA GLU A 346 -18.75 8.37 19.86
C GLU A 346 -19.22 7.01 20.43
N GLN A 347 -19.68 6.10 19.57
CA GLN A 347 -20.07 4.73 19.90
C GLN A 347 -18.89 3.74 19.78
N LYS A 348 -17.65 4.22 19.76
CA LYS A 348 -16.41 3.44 19.71
C LYS A 348 -16.28 2.58 18.44
N ILE A 349 -16.77 3.05 17.30
CA ILE A 349 -16.55 2.46 15.98
C ILE A 349 -15.54 3.33 15.22
N ALA A 350 -14.37 2.81 14.94
CA ALA A 350 -13.36 3.48 14.12
C ALA A 350 -13.49 3.05 12.65
N LEU A 351 -13.88 3.97 11.80
CA LEU A 351 -13.95 3.81 10.34
C LEU A 351 -13.35 5.03 9.65
N ARG A 352 -13.20 4.99 8.34
CA ARG A 352 -12.70 6.13 7.58
C ARG A 352 -13.82 6.91 6.91
N VAL A 353 -13.72 8.24 6.98
CA VAL A 353 -14.58 9.17 6.23
C VAL A 353 -13.71 10.17 5.48
N GLY A 354 -14.16 10.62 4.32
CA GLY A 354 -13.53 11.68 3.55
C GLY A 354 -13.13 11.30 2.14
N GLU A 355 -12.08 11.94 1.64
CA GLU A 355 -11.63 11.85 0.24
C GLU A 355 -10.66 10.69 -0.04
N HIS A 356 -10.23 9.96 0.98
CA HIS A 356 -9.32 8.80 0.94
C HIS A 356 -8.02 9.04 0.14
N CYS A 357 -7.57 10.29 0.00
CA CYS A 357 -6.46 10.68 -0.87
C CYS A 357 -6.64 10.20 -2.32
N ALA A 358 -7.87 10.23 -2.85
CA ALA A 358 -8.25 9.75 -4.18
C ALA A 358 -9.36 10.61 -4.81
N GLN A 359 -9.22 11.94 -4.75
CA GLN A 359 -10.24 12.89 -5.24
C GLN A 359 -10.66 12.66 -6.69
N PRO A 360 -9.76 12.37 -7.67
CA PRO A 360 -10.18 12.07 -9.03
C PRO A 360 -11.06 10.82 -9.12
N TYR A 361 -10.78 9.81 -8.28
CA TYR A 361 -11.59 8.60 -8.20
C TYR A 361 -12.96 8.87 -7.60
N LEU A 362 -13.03 9.63 -6.48
CA LEU A 362 -14.31 10.01 -5.88
C LEU A 362 -15.18 10.84 -6.83
N ALA A 363 -14.58 11.76 -7.58
CA ALA A 363 -15.30 12.50 -8.61
C ALA A 363 -15.93 11.57 -9.68
N ARG A 364 -15.23 10.47 -10.03
CA ARG A 364 -15.79 9.44 -10.93
C ARG A 364 -16.92 8.64 -10.29
N LEU A 365 -16.91 8.45 -8.95
CA LEU A 365 -18.04 7.88 -8.21
C LEU A 365 -19.25 8.82 -8.09
N GLY A 366 -19.08 10.10 -8.46
CA GLY A 366 -20.08 11.15 -8.27
C GLY A 366 -20.14 11.68 -6.84
N GLU A 367 -19.08 11.45 -6.05
CA GLU A 367 -19.01 11.81 -4.64
C GLU A 367 -17.85 12.76 -4.33
N ARG A 368 -18.00 13.52 -3.25
CA ARG A 368 -16.90 14.27 -2.64
C ARG A 368 -16.26 13.53 -1.49
N THR A 369 -17.08 12.86 -0.71
CA THR A 369 -16.66 12.11 0.49
C THR A 369 -17.45 10.82 0.58
N THR A 370 -16.80 9.76 1.06
CA THR A 370 -17.47 8.49 1.34
C THR A 370 -17.09 7.98 2.72
N LEU A 371 -17.87 7.02 3.21
CA LEU A 371 -17.53 6.19 4.37
C LEU A 371 -16.88 4.91 3.88
N ARG A 372 -15.88 4.42 4.61
CA ARG A 372 -15.18 3.19 4.28
C ARG A 372 -14.96 2.34 5.51
N LEU A 373 -15.47 1.11 5.48
CA LEU A 373 -15.05 0.04 6.37
C LEU A 373 -13.95 -0.75 5.69
N SER A 374 -13.00 -1.23 6.45
CA SER A 374 -11.99 -2.17 5.97
C SER A 374 -11.68 -3.17 7.08
N PHE A 375 -11.83 -4.43 6.74
CA PHE A 375 -11.68 -5.56 7.65
C PHE A 375 -10.28 -6.15 7.56
N ALA A 376 -9.82 -6.71 8.67
CA ALA A 376 -8.60 -7.49 8.77
C ALA A 376 -8.90 -8.82 9.50
N PRO A 377 -8.01 -9.80 9.42
CA PRO A 377 -8.25 -11.14 9.99
C PRO A 377 -8.58 -11.17 11.50
N TYR A 378 -8.22 -10.14 12.26
CA TYR A 378 -8.57 -10.04 13.69
C TYR A 378 -9.98 -9.49 13.95
N ASN A 379 -10.68 -9.01 12.92
CA ASN A 379 -12.08 -8.61 13.09
C ASN A 379 -12.98 -9.83 13.23
N SER A 380 -14.12 -9.64 13.89
CA SER A 380 -15.06 -10.69 14.25
C SER A 380 -16.47 -10.41 13.73
N PRO A 381 -17.35 -11.42 13.64
CA PRO A 381 -18.76 -11.20 13.37
C PRO A 381 -19.44 -10.25 14.38
N GLN A 382 -18.98 -10.26 15.64
CA GLN A 382 -19.47 -9.37 16.69
C GLN A 382 -19.10 -7.90 16.40
N ASP A 383 -17.95 -7.63 15.76
CA ASP A 383 -17.59 -6.28 15.34
C ASP A 383 -18.56 -5.77 14.25
N VAL A 384 -18.98 -6.66 13.34
CA VAL A 384 -20.01 -6.35 12.33
C VAL A 384 -21.35 -6.03 13.01
N ASP A 385 -21.81 -6.87 13.95
CA ASP A 385 -23.06 -6.65 14.64
C ASP A 385 -23.07 -5.35 15.44
N ALA A 386 -21.98 -5.05 16.13
CA ALA A 386 -21.84 -3.81 16.88
C ALA A 386 -21.78 -2.57 15.95
N PHE A 387 -21.14 -2.67 14.79
CA PHE A 387 -21.19 -1.60 13.79
C PHE A 387 -22.64 -1.31 13.35
N PHE A 388 -23.43 -2.33 13.04
CA PHE A 388 -24.83 -2.13 12.61
C PHE A 388 -25.73 -1.59 13.72
N ALA A 389 -25.54 -2.04 14.96
CA ALA A 389 -26.28 -1.48 16.10
C ALA A 389 -25.95 0.02 16.32
N ALA A 390 -24.67 0.39 16.15
CA ALA A 390 -24.25 1.79 16.21
C ALA A 390 -24.77 2.60 15.01
N LEU A 391 -24.79 2.01 13.82
CA LEU A 391 -25.32 2.63 12.60
C LEU A 391 -26.80 2.95 12.75
N ASP A 392 -27.62 1.99 13.17
CA ASP A 392 -29.07 2.17 13.34
C ASP A 392 -29.36 3.35 14.28
N LYS A 393 -28.71 3.37 15.45
CA LYS A 393 -28.86 4.44 16.43
C LYS A 393 -28.40 5.80 15.90
N SER A 394 -27.30 5.83 15.10
CA SER A 394 -26.81 7.07 14.50
C SER A 394 -27.75 7.60 13.42
N LEU A 395 -28.33 6.71 12.61
CA LEU A 395 -29.30 7.09 11.58
C LEU A 395 -30.61 7.61 12.19
N GLU A 396 -31.11 7.00 13.28
CA GLU A 396 -32.27 7.53 14.01
C GLU A 396 -32.03 8.99 14.45
N LEU A 397 -30.85 9.31 14.97
CA LEU A 397 -30.50 10.68 15.42
C LEU A 397 -30.37 11.69 14.26
N LEU A 398 -30.01 11.25 13.06
CA LEU A 398 -29.81 12.13 11.91
C LEU A 398 -31.06 12.27 11.04
N THR A 399 -32.09 11.46 11.25
CA THR A 399 -33.34 11.47 10.45
C THR A 399 -34.54 11.99 11.21
N CYS A 400 -34.41 12.29 12.54
CA CYS A 400 -35.40 13.00 13.35
C CYS A 400 -35.29 14.50 13.13
#